data_56a30ce92f7411a6c78dae7c240d819f
#
_entry.id   56a30ce92f7411a6c78dae7c240d819f
#
_cell.length_a   1.000
_cell.length_b   1.000
_cell.length_c   1.000
_cell.angle_alpha   90.00
_cell.angle_beta   90.00
_cell.angle_gamma   90.00
#
_symmetry.space_group_name_H-M   'P 1'
#
loop_
_entity.id
_entity.type
_entity.pdbx_description
1 polymer ?
#
loop_
_entity_poly.entity_id
_entity_poly.type
_entity_poly.pdbx_seq_one_letter_code
_entity_poly.pdbx_strand_id
1 'polypeptide(L)'
;MSSITNGEIREALAQALNAVPGLNIYRFPPEDVNPPCAFIAGFNITPLTFDGNRETKVDVTVVVSHKHVDQIVTLDAMLDSDGPWSVVDAIESATPPGMNFFVESIGGYRELTVADVAYYAADINVTVRT
;
A
#
# COMPACT_ATOMS: atom_id res chain seq x y z
N MET A 1 27.05 9.11 -4.85
CA MET A 1 26.00 8.09 -4.84
C MET A 1 24.64 8.76 -4.79
N SER A 2 23.80 8.39 -5.71
CA SER A 2 22.44 8.91 -5.71
C SER A 2 21.61 8.18 -4.64
N SER A 3 20.96 8.94 -3.79
CA SER A 3 19.98 8.40 -2.85
C SER A 3 18.68 8.14 -3.57
N ILE A 4 17.98 7.08 -3.16
CA ILE A 4 16.65 6.80 -3.65
C ILE A 4 15.68 7.83 -3.07
N THR A 5 14.91 8.48 -3.94
CA THR A 5 13.97 9.53 -3.53
C THR A 5 12.65 8.94 -3.07
N ASN A 6 11.88 9.72 -2.31
CA ASN A 6 10.52 9.32 -1.92
C ASN A 6 9.61 9.11 -3.14
N GLY A 7 9.81 9.90 -4.20
CA GLY A 7 9.10 9.70 -5.45
C GLY A 7 9.39 8.36 -6.11
N GLU A 8 10.64 7.90 -6.05
CA GLU A 8 11.03 6.59 -6.55
C GLU A 8 10.41 5.46 -5.73
N ILE A 9 10.36 5.60 -4.41
CA ILE A 9 9.71 4.64 -3.53
C ILE A 9 8.21 4.57 -3.84
N ARG A 10 7.57 5.70 -3.99
CA ARG A 10 6.14 5.80 -4.33
C ARG A 10 5.85 5.10 -5.65
N GLU A 11 6.64 5.35 -6.67
CA GLU A 11 6.49 4.74 -7.99
C GLU A 11 6.72 3.23 -7.93
N ALA A 12 7.74 2.78 -7.21
CA ALA A 12 8.04 1.35 -7.07
C ALA A 12 6.91 0.61 -6.35
N LEU A 13 6.32 1.21 -5.31
CA LEU A 13 5.17 0.63 -4.62
C LEU A 13 3.94 0.57 -5.53
N ALA A 14 3.69 1.63 -6.30
CA ALA A 14 2.58 1.64 -7.25
C ALA A 14 2.73 0.54 -8.30
N GLN A 15 3.93 0.32 -8.79
CA GLN A 15 4.19 -0.76 -9.74
C GLN A 15 4.03 -2.15 -9.11
N ALA A 16 4.46 -2.32 -7.86
CA ALA A 16 4.24 -3.57 -7.13
C ALA A 16 2.75 -3.90 -7.01
N LEU A 17 1.92 -2.90 -6.73
CA LEU A 17 0.48 -3.07 -6.59
C LEU A 17 -0.21 -3.43 -7.91
N ASN A 18 0.40 -3.12 -9.06
CA ASN A 18 -0.12 -3.51 -10.37
C ASN A 18 -0.20 -5.03 -10.57
N ALA A 19 0.49 -5.82 -9.76
CA ALA A 19 0.40 -7.27 -9.80
C ALA A 19 -0.98 -7.80 -9.37
N VAL A 20 -1.76 -6.98 -8.65
CA VAL A 20 -3.11 -7.35 -8.23
C VAL A 20 -4.10 -7.01 -9.33
N PRO A 21 -4.80 -7.99 -9.91
CA PRO A 21 -5.71 -7.71 -11.03
C PRO A 21 -6.93 -6.91 -10.58
N GLY A 22 -7.35 -5.96 -11.41
CA GLY A 22 -8.55 -5.16 -11.17
C GLY A 22 -8.42 -4.08 -10.08
N LEU A 23 -7.24 -3.93 -9.51
CA LEU A 23 -7.00 -2.92 -8.47
C LEU A 23 -6.65 -1.58 -9.11
N ASN A 24 -7.40 -0.54 -8.76
CA ASN A 24 -7.06 0.83 -9.16
C ASN A 24 -6.02 1.39 -8.18
N ILE A 25 -4.96 1.98 -8.72
CA ILE A 25 -3.82 2.40 -7.91
C ILE A 25 -3.64 3.90 -8.03
N TYR A 26 -3.60 4.57 -6.88
CA TYR A 26 -3.34 6.00 -6.79
C TYR A 26 -2.03 6.23 -6.05
N ARG A 27 -1.16 7.02 -6.62
CA ARG A 27 0.14 7.34 -6.02
C ARG A 27 0.03 8.34 -4.87
N PHE A 28 -1.09 9.05 -4.79
CA PHE A 28 -1.38 10.05 -3.78
C PHE A 28 -2.81 9.84 -3.26
N PRO A 29 -3.13 10.30 -2.04
CA PRO A 29 -4.51 10.23 -1.57
C PRO A 29 -5.44 10.92 -2.57
N PRO A 30 -6.42 10.21 -3.14
CA PRO A 30 -7.30 10.81 -4.15
C PRO A 30 -8.43 11.61 -3.52
N GLU A 31 -8.97 12.57 -4.27
CA GLU A 31 -10.17 13.30 -3.87
C GLU A 31 -11.43 12.44 -3.99
N ASP A 32 -11.39 11.44 -4.88
CA ASP A 32 -12.47 10.49 -5.09
C ASP A 32 -11.85 9.13 -5.37
N VAL A 33 -12.54 8.06 -4.99
CA VAL A 33 -12.02 6.69 -5.14
C VAL A 33 -12.92 5.85 -6.01
N ASN A 34 -12.32 4.95 -6.78
CA ASN A 34 -13.01 3.96 -7.59
C ASN A 34 -12.61 2.57 -7.06
N PRO A 35 -13.38 1.99 -6.13
CA PRO A 35 -13.01 0.72 -5.51
C PRO A 35 -13.20 -0.47 -6.48
N PRO A 36 -12.44 -1.56 -6.32
CA PRO A 36 -11.38 -1.70 -5.32
C PRO A 36 -10.15 -0.89 -5.71
N CYS A 37 -9.55 -0.23 -4.74
CA CYS A 37 -8.38 0.60 -5.00
C CYS A 37 -7.40 0.57 -3.83
N ALA A 38 -6.19 1.04 -4.12
CA ALA A 38 -5.16 1.24 -3.12
C ALA A 38 -4.48 2.58 -3.38
N PHE A 39 -4.11 3.29 -2.34
CA PHE A 39 -3.34 4.52 -2.49
C PHE A 39 -2.27 4.61 -1.41
N ILE A 40 -1.22 5.36 -1.72
CA ILE A 40 -0.11 5.60 -0.80
C ILE A 40 -0.49 6.81 0.04
N ALA A 41 -0.77 6.56 1.33
CA ALA A 41 -1.35 7.57 2.21
C ALA A 41 -0.31 8.48 2.84
N GLY A 42 0.89 7.98 3.14
CA GLY A 42 1.89 8.80 3.76
C GLY A 42 3.23 8.13 3.94
N PHE A 43 4.23 8.93 4.27
CA PHE A 43 5.60 8.51 4.53
C PHE A 43 6.02 8.96 5.93
N ASN A 44 6.77 8.09 6.61
CA ASN A 44 7.47 8.43 7.84
C ASN A 44 8.93 8.04 7.66
N ILE A 45 9.80 9.04 7.53
CA ILE A 45 11.19 8.84 7.13
C ILE A 45 12.07 8.86 8.36
N THR A 46 12.85 7.78 8.53
CA THR A 46 13.86 7.71 9.56
C THR A 46 15.18 8.22 8.97
N PRO A 47 15.88 9.14 9.66
CA PRO A 47 17.18 9.62 9.18
C PRO A 47 18.18 8.48 9.01
N LEU A 48 19.24 8.73 8.24
CA LEU A 48 20.31 7.79 7.98
C LEU A 48 20.91 7.27 9.29
N THR A 49 21.15 5.96 9.33
CA THR A 49 21.84 5.31 10.43
C THR A 49 23.36 5.35 10.22
N PHE A 50 24.12 4.86 11.21
CA PHE A 50 25.58 4.84 11.13
C PHE A 50 26.14 4.06 9.95
N ASP A 51 25.42 3.03 9.51
CA ASP A 51 25.83 2.20 8.37
C ASP A 51 25.35 2.76 7.02
N GLY A 52 24.73 3.94 7.01
CA GLY A 52 24.26 4.60 5.81
C GLY A 52 22.94 4.10 5.26
N ASN A 53 22.32 3.12 5.91
CA ASN A 53 21.03 2.60 5.49
C ASN A 53 19.92 3.53 5.92
N ARG A 54 18.94 3.69 5.03
CA ARG A 54 17.76 4.51 5.28
C ARG A 54 16.54 3.61 5.36
N GLU A 55 15.71 3.88 6.34
CA GLU A 55 14.44 3.19 6.52
C GLU A 55 13.30 4.18 6.36
N THR A 56 12.37 3.86 5.50
CA THR A 56 11.18 4.68 5.25
C THR A 56 9.95 3.82 5.52
N LYS A 57 9.05 4.32 6.35
CA LYS A 57 7.76 3.67 6.59
C LYS A 57 6.71 4.31 5.72
N VAL A 58 5.95 3.50 5.02
CA VAL A 58 4.94 3.95 4.06
C VAL A 58 3.61 3.30 4.43
N ASP A 59 2.57 4.11 4.50
CA ASP A 59 1.21 3.62 4.72
C ASP A 59 0.51 3.47 3.37
N VAL A 60 0.06 2.26 3.08
CA VAL A 60 -0.74 1.95 1.90
C VAL A 60 -2.15 1.63 2.37
N THR A 61 -3.12 2.37 1.88
CA THR A 61 -4.54 2.15 2.22
C THR A 61 -5.22 1.42 1.08
N VAL A 62 -5.87 0.28 1.41
CA VAL A 62 -6.70 -0.46 0.46
C VAL A 62 -8.16 -0.19 0.78
N VAL A 63 -8.98 0.02 -0.26
CA VAL A 63 -10.36 0.47 -0.13
C VAL A 63 -11.28 -0.40 -0.98
N VAL A 64 -12.39 -0.82 -0.41
CA VAL A 64 -13.45 -1.53 -1.12
C VAL A 64 -14.79 -0.84 -0.87
N SER A 65 -15.79 -1.15 -1.71
CA SER A 65 -17.12 -0.57 -1.58
C SER A 65 -17.79 -1.00 -0.26
N HIS A 66 -18.59 -0.12 0.32
CA HIS A 66 -19.34 -0.38 1.56
C HIS A 66 -20.69 -1.07 1.29
N LYS A 67 -21.09 -1.26 0.03
CA LYS A 67 -22.46 -1.61 -0.31
C LYS A 67 -22.86 -3.06 -0.01
N HIS A 68 -21.93 -4.00 0.00
CA HIS A 68 -22.22 -5.44 0.13
C HIS A 68 -21.22 -6.14 1.02
N VAL A 69 -21.70 -7.18 1.72
CA VAL A 69 -20.84 -8.05 2.57
C VAL A 69 -19.71 -8.68 1.74
N ASP A 70 -19.96 -8.97 0.47
CA ASP A 70 -18.95 -9.55 -0.43
C ASP A 70 -17.70 -8.68 -0.55
N GLN A 71 -17.81 -7.38 -0.31
CA GLN A 71 -16.67 -6.47 -0.34
C GLN A 71 -15.71 -6.71 0.82
N ILE A 72 -16.20 -7.16 1.96
CA ILE A 72 -15.35 -7.55 3.09
C ILE A 72 -14.55 -8.80 2.71
N VAL A 73 -15.14 -9.75 2.02
CA VAL A 73 -14.44 -10.94 1.52
C VAL A 73 -13.32 -10.53 0.55
N THR A 74 -13.57 -9.56 -0.32
CA THR A 74 -12.56 -9.00 -1.21
C THR A 74 -11.43 -8.35 -0.42
N LEU A 75 -11.76 -7.58 0.61
CA LEU A 75 -10.76 -6.95 1.47
C LEU A 75 -9.92 -7.99 2.21
N ASP A 76 -10.56 -9.04 2.72
CA ASP A 76 -9.85 -10.15 3.35
C ASP A 76 -8.82 -10.79 2.40
N ALA A 77 -9.21 -11.01 1.15
CA ALA A 77 -8.32 -11.59 0.14
C ALA A 77 -7.14 -10.67 -0.17
N MET A 78 -7.35 -9.36 -0.18
CA MET A 78 -6.29 -8.37 -0.40
C MET A 78 -5.29 -8.33 0.75
N LEU A 79 -5.71 -8.64 1.96
CA LEU A 79 -4.87 -8.61 3.16
C LEU A 79 -4.29 -9.97 3.52
N ASP A 80 -4.65 -11.02 2.80
CA ASP A 80 -4.10 -12.35 3.00
C ASP A 80 -2.62 -12.39 2.63
N SER A 81 -1.89 -13.35 3.20
CA SER A 81 -0.44 -13.46 2.99
C SER A 81 -0.07 -13.96 1.59
N ASP A 82 -0.99 -14.60 0.88
CA ASP A 82 -0.77 -15.08 -0.48
C ASP A 82 -2.07 -15.07 -1.28
N GLY A 83 -1.95 -15.43 -2.55
CA GLY A 83 -3.08 -15.49 -3.48
C GLY A 83 -3.04 -14.37 -4.53
N PRO A 84 -3.81 -14.52 -5.63
CA PRO A 84 -3.74 -13.58 -6.75
C PRO A 84 -4.25 -12.18 -6.40
N TRP A 85 -5.07 -12.05 -5.37
CA TRP A 85 -5.62 -10.77 -4.92
C TRP A 85 -4.85 -10.14 -3.76
N SER A 86 -3.81 -10.83 -3.24
CA SER A 86 -3.07 -10.37 -2.07
C SER A 86 -2.20 -9.16 -2.40
N VAL A 87 -2.53 -8.02 -1.79
CA VAL A 87 -1.70 -6.82 -1.83
C VAL A 87 -0.41 -7.03 -1.04
N VAL A 88 -0.50 -7.77 0.06
CA VAL A 88 0.67 -8.10 0.90
C VAL A 88 1.70 -8.89 0.09
N ASP A 89 1.26 -9.95 -0.59
CA ASP A 89 2.15 -10.75 -1.43
C ASP A 89 2.73 -9.94 -2.59
N ALA A 90 1.92 -9.10 -3.23
CA ALA A 90 2.36 -8.24 -4.31
C ALA A 90 3.50 -7.31 -3.86
N ILE A 91 3.39 -6.73 -2.68
CA ILE A 91 4.42 -5.85 -2.12
C ILE A 91 5.69 -6.64 -1.77
N GLU A 92 5.52 -7.76 -1.06
CA GLU A 92 6.67 -8.55 -0.58
C GLU A 92 7.41 -9.29 -1.69
N SER A 93 6.72 -9.60 -2.79
CA SER A 93 7.32 -10.25 -3.95
C SER A 93 7.99 -9.27 -4.91
N ALA A 94 7.79 -7.97 -4.73
CA ALA A 94 8.40 -6.97 -5.58
C ALA A 94 9.90 -6.88 -5.32
N THR A 95 10.67 -6.72 -6.40
CA THR A 95 12.14 -6.65 -6.31
C THR A 95 12.65 -5.37 -6.99
N PRO A 96 12.25 -4.18 -6.50
CA PRO A 96 12.72 -2.94 -7.12
C PRO A 96 14.23 -2.75 -6.89
N PRO A 97 14.95 -2.18 -7.87
CA PRO A 97 16.38 -1.98 -7.72
C PRO A 97 16.72 -1.07 -6.54
N GLY A 98 17.63 -1.54 -5.68
CA GLY A 98 18.13 -0.76 -4.54
C GLY A 98 17.17 -0.60 -3.38
N MET A 99 16.04 -1.31 -3.40
CA MET A 99 15.03 -1.24 -2.34
C MET A 99 14.61 -2.62 -1.90
N ASN A 100 14.24 -2.74 -0.62
CA ASN A 100 13.59 -3.93 -0.09
C ASN A 100 12.30 -3.52 0.60
N PHE A 101 11.21 -4.21 0.29
CA PHE A 101 9.91 -3.96 0.87
C PHE A 101 9.54 -5.04 1.88
N PHE A 102 9.10 -4.61 3.06
CA PHE A 102 8.63 -5.52 4.12
C PHE A 102 7.27 -5.01 4.61
N VAL A 103 6.28 -5.88 4.63
CA VAL A 103 5.02 -5.56 5.28
C VAL A 103 5.22 -5.75 6.79
N GLU A 104 5.22 -4.65 7.52
CA GLU A 104 5.49 -4.65 8.96
C GLU A 104 4.26 -5.00 9.78
N SER A 105 3.12 -4.43 9.39
CA SER A 105 1.86 -4.68 10.07
C SER A 105 0.68 -4.33 9.16
N ILE A 106 -0.48 -4.86 9.51
CA ILE A 106 -1.73 -4.57 8.84
C ILE A 106 -2.67 -4.03 9.90
N GLY A 107 -3.18 -2.82 9.69
CA GLY A 107 -4.16 -2.21 10.57
C GLY A 107 -5.52 -2.90 10.46
N GLY A 108 -6.34 -2.74 11.49
CA GLY A 108 -7.70 -3.27 11.48
C GLY A 108 -8.56 -2.62 10.40
N TYR A 109 -9.65 -3.30 10.06
CA TYR A 109 -10.61 -2.76 9.12
C TYR A 109 -11.28 -1.52 9.71
N ARG A 110 -11.50 -0.53 8.88
CA ARG A 110 -12.15 0.72 9.29
C ARG A 110 -13.05 1.23 8.19
N GLU A 111 -13.95 2.09 8.57
CA GLU A 111 -14.77 2.84 7.62
C GLU A 111 -14.00 4.09 7.19
N LEU A 112 -13.98 4.34 5.90
CA LEU A 112 -13.35 5.52 5.31
C LEU A 112 -14.40 6.29 4.53
N THR A 113 -14.51 7.60 4.79
CA THR A 113 -15.41 8.46 4.04
C THR A 113 -14.59 9.34 3.10
N VAL A 114 -14.88 9.26 1.80
CA VAL A 114 -14.27 10.09 0.77
C VAL A 114 -15.38 10.69 -0.08
N ALA A 115 -15.36 12.01 -0.26
CA ALA A 115 -16.38 12.72 -1.02
C ALA A 115 -17.81 12.38 -0.56
N ASP A 116 -18.02 12.33 0.75
CA ASP A 116 -19.30 12.02 1.40
C ASP A 116 -19.82 10.60 1.18
N VAL A 117 -18.98 9.70 0.66
CA VAL A 117 -19.33 8.29 0.45
C VAL A 117 -18.50 7.43 1.41
N ALA A 118 -19.17 6.48 2.08
CA ALA A 118 -18.52 5.56 3.00
C ALA A 118 -17.98 4.33 2.27
N TYR A 119 -16.79 3.89 2.67
CA TYR A 119 -16.11 2.71 2.14
C TYR A 119 -15.54 1.89 3.29
N TYR A 120 -15.25 0.61 3.04
CA TYR A 120 -14.41 -0.19 3.94
C TYR A 120 -12.95 -0.06 3.50
N ALA A 121 -12.07 0.09 4.47
CA ALA A 121 -10.63 0.27 4.20
C ALA A 121 -9.79 -0.44 5.24
N ALA A 122 -8.53 -0.67 4.90
CA ALA A 122 -7.50 -1.13 5.84
C ALA A 122 -6.16 -0.53 5.44
N ASP A 123 -5.31 -0.29 6.42
CA ASP A 123 -3.98 0.26 6.19
C ASP A 123 -2.93 -0.84 6.30
N ILE A 124 -1.98 -0.84 5.36
CA ILE A 124 -0.84 -1.74 5.36
C ILE A 124 0.41 -0.88 5.61
N ASN A 125 1.14 -1.20 6.68
CA ASN A 125 2.38 -0.50 7.01
C ASN A 125 3.54 -1.23 6.35
N VAL A 126 4.21 -0.56 5.42
CA VAL A 126 5.33 -1.11 4.65
C VAL A 126 6.61 -0.43 5.09
N THR A 127 7.62 -1.22 5.41
CA THR A 127 8.97 -0.71 5.67
C THR A 127 9.80 -0.87 4.40
N VAL A 128 10.38 0.23 3.95
CA VAL A 128 11.25 0.26 2.77
C VAL A 128 12.67 0.54 3.24
N ARG A 129 13.59 -0.37 2.93
CA ARG A 129 15.02 -0.20 3.22
C ARG A 129 15.79 0.06 1.94
N THR A 130 16.59 1.06 1.97
CA THR A 130 17.38 1.47 0.80
C THR A 130 18.89 1.50 1.05
#